data_e02ee08ba6b283516a07b4665ddea969
#
_entry.id   e02ee08ba6b283516a07b4665ddea969
#
_cell.length_a   1.000
_cell.length_b   1.000
_cell.length_c   1.000
_cell.angle_alpha   90.00
_cell.angle_beta   90.00
_cell.angle_gamma   90.00
#
_symmetry.space_group_name_H-M   'P 1'
#
loop_
_entity.id
_entity.type
_entity.pdbx_description
1 polymer ?
#
loop_
_entity_poly.entity_id
_entity_poly.type
_entity_poly.pdbx_seq_one_letter_code
_entity_poly.pdbx_strand_id
1 'polypeptide(L)'
;YQSDLNSYQSGIVRYPFSKLSDGRHTLTLRAWDVYNNSNTANTDFVVTTSANLALEHVLNYPNPFTTYTKFMFEHNKPCETLDVSIQIFTVSGRLVKTLESLVKCEGFRSEQIAWDGLDDFGDRIGRGVYVYRLKVSAQDGTWADKYEKLVVLK
;
A
#
# COMPACT_ATOMS: atom_id res chain seq x y z
N TYR A 1 12.06 -17.44 -2.62
CA TYR A 1 13.24 -17.08 -1.83
C TYR A 1 14.04 -16.00 -2.54
N GLN A 2 14.41 -14.99 -1.82
CA GLN A 2 15.31 -13.94 -2.29
C GLN A 2 16.43 -13.83 -1.26
N SER A 3 17.67 -14.10 -1.68
CA SER A 3 18.84 -13.96 -0.80
C SER A 3 19.12 -12.49 -0.50
N ASP A 4 19.65 -12.22 0.68
CA ASP A 4 20.15 -10.89 1.02
C ASP A 4 21.36 -10.52 0.16
N LEU A 5 21.57 -9.24 -0.08
CA LEU A 5 22.74 -8.74 -0.80
C LEU A 5 24.01 -9.16 -0.07
N ASN A 6 24.91 -9.85 -0.79
CA ASN A 6 26.19 -10.35 -0.27
C ASN A 6 26.08 -11.43 0.83
N SER A 7 24.93 -12.10 0.97
CA SER A 7 24.78 -13.21 1.89
C SER A 7 24.13 -14.40 1.21
N TYR A 8 24.75 -15.58 1.34
CA TYR A 8 24.16 -16.86 0.97
C TYR A 8 23.57 -17.59 2.18
N GLN A 9 23.67 -17.00 3.37
CA GLN A 9 23.23 -17.58 4.64
C GLN A 9 21.91 -16.97 5.15
N SER A 10 21.45 -15.88 4.53
CA SER A 10 20.22 -15.21 4.90
C SER A 10 19.43 -14.78 3.67
N GLY A 11 18.13 -14.58 3.84
CA GLY A 11 17.24 -14.14 2.78
C GLY A 11 15.79 -14.10 3.22
N ILE A 12 14.94 -13.64 2.32
CA ILE A 12 13.51 -13.48 2.56
C ILE A 12 12.74 -14.50 1.73
N VAL A 13 11.81 -15.21 2.38
CA VAL A 13 10.79 -16.02 1.72
C VAL A 13 9.49 -15.25 1.76
N ARG A 14 8.88 -15.02 0.59
CA ARG A 14 7.54 -14.43 0.47
C ARG A 14 6.62 -15.46 -0.16
N TYR A 15 5.54 -15.77 0.54
CA TYR A 15 4.51 -16.67 0.04
C TYR A 15 3.14 -16.06 0.32
N PRO A 16 2.37 -15.67 -0.71
CA PRO A 16 1.03 -15.16 -0.54
C PRO A 16 0.08 -16.33 -0.23
N PHE A 17 -0.60 -16.27 0.90
CA PHE A 17 -1.69 -17.18 1.22
C PHE A 17 -2.99 -16.62 0.65
N SER A 18 -3.71 -17.43 -0.09
CA SER A 18 -5.06 -17.10 -0.58
C SER A 18 -6.08 -18.10 -0.02
N LYS A 19 -7.29 -17.62 0.27
CA LYS A 19 -8.43 -18.46 0.67
C LYS A 19 -8.23 -19.24 1.98
N LEU A 20 -7.58 -18.65 2.97
CA LEU A 20 -7.59 -19.19 4.32
C LEU A 20 -8.98 -19.00 4.93
N SER A 21 -9.49 -20.01 5.64
CA SER A 21 -10.72 -19.91 6.42
C SER A 21 -10.49 -19.02 7.66
N ASP A 22 -11.56 -18.44 8.18
CA ASP A 22 -11.50 -17.73 9.46
C ASP A 22 -11.08 -18.66 10.58
N GLY A 23 -10.26 -18.15 11.49
CA GLY A 23 -9.81 -18.88 12.65
C GLY A 23 -8.30 -18.85 12.86
N ARG A 24 -7.86 -19.68 13.80
CA ARG A 24 -6.46 -19.82 14.15
C ARG A 24 -5.76 -20.76 13.16
N HIS A 25 -4.62 -20.32 12.68
CA HIS A 25 -3.74 -21.08 11.79
C HIS A 25 -2.33 -21.13 12.36
N THR A 26 -1.63 -22.23 12.10
CA THR A 26 -0.21 -22.39 12.41
C THR A 26 0.56 -22.49 11.12
N LEU A 27 1.48 -21.60 10.90
CA LEU A 27 2.45 -21.68 9.82
C LEU A 27 3.69 -22.43 10.29
N THR A 28 4.04 -23.48 9.58
CA THR A 28 5.27 -24.25 9.80
C THR A 28 6.22 -24.02 8.63
N LEU A 29 7.37 -23.45 8.89
CA LEU A 29 8.46 -23.33 7.93
C LEU A 29 9.53 -24.36 8.25
N ARG A 30 9.86 -25.21 7.28
CA ARG A 30 11.00 -26.11 7.34
C ARG A 30 12.00 -25.76 6.26
N ALA A 31 13.25 -25.54 6.64
CA ALA A 31 14.32 -25.25 5.73
C ALA A 31 15.45 -26.28 5.86
N TRP A 32 16.15 -26.55 4.75
CA TRP A 32 17.28 -27.45 4.68
C TRP A 32 18.52 -26.68 4.25
N ASP A 33 19.65 -27.05 4.80
CA ASP A 33 20.95 -26.60 4.32
C ASP A 33 21.47 -27.50 3.17
N VAL A 34 22.61 -27.12 2.63
CA VAL A 34 23.26 -27.89 1.54
C VAL A 34 23.76 -29.27 1.96
N TYR A 35 23.83 -29.54 3.25
CA TYR A 35 24.21 -30.83 3.83
C TYR A 35 23.01 -31.67 4.24
N ASN A 36 21.79 -31.24 3.85
CA ASN A 36 20.54 -31.91 4.16
C ASN A 36 20.17 -31.94 5.66
N ASN A 37 20.74 -31.03 6.47
CA ASN A 37 20.22 -30.76 7.80
C ASN A 37 19.00 -29.86 7.70
N SER A 38 18.00 -30.06 8.56
CA SER A 38 16.78 -29.26 8.53
C SER A 38 16.49 -28.63 9.89
N ASN A 39 15.91 -27.45 9.83
CA ASN A 39 15.33 -26.79 11.00
C ASN A 39 13.88 -26.40 10.72
N THR A 40 13.05 -26.38 11.76
CA THR A 40 11.63 -26.08 11.67
C THR A 40 11.28 -24.94 12.62
N ALA A 41 10.57 -23.94 12.12
CA ALA A 41 10.01 -22.86 12.92
C ALA A 41 8.50 -22.80 12.73
N ASN A 42 7.77 -22.50 13.81
CA ASN A 42 6.32 -22.37 13.80
C ASN A 42 5.92 -20.96 14.24
N THR A 43 4.87 -20.43 13.62
CA THR A 43 4.22 -19.21 14.08
C THR A 43 2.70 -19.36 13.99
N ASP A 44 1.98 -18.89 15.00
CA ASP A 44 0.53 -18.88 15.01
C ASP A 44 -0.01 -17.52 14.59
N PHE A 45 -1.08 -17.51 13.81
CA PHE A 45 -1.79 -16.30 13.42
C PHE A 45 -3.29 -16.56 13.32
N VAL A 46 -4.08 -15.49 13.36
CA VAL A 46 -5.54 -15.57 13.26
C VAL A 46 -5.98 -14.91 11.97
N VAL A 47 -6.80 -15.60 11.20
CA VAL A 47 -7.48 -15.06 10.02
C VAL A 47 -8.89 -14.66 10.41
N THR A 48 -9.32 -13.48 10.00
CA THR A 48 -10.68 -12.98 10.17
C THR A 48 -11.15 -12.25 8.93
N THR A 49 -12.26 -12.67 8.35
CA THR A 49 -12.87 -12.04 7.17
C THR A 49 -13.61 -10.76 7.50
N SER A 50 -13.94 -10.54 8.78
CA SER A 50 -14.67 -9.36 9.24
C SER A 50 -13.77 -8.16 9.57
N ALA A 51 -12.46 -8.24 9.33
CA ALA A 51 -11.57 -7.10 9.57
C ALA A 51 -11.93 -5.94 8.64
N ASN A 52 -12.28 -4.80 9.23
CA ASN A 52 -12.45 -3.56 8.47
C ASN A 52 -11.18 -3.24 7.68
N LEU A 53 -11.36 -2.60 6.53
CA LEU A 53 -10.22 -2.11 5.77
C LEU A 53 -9.40 -1.16 6.65
N ALA A 54 -8.10 -1.41 6.75
CA ALA A 54 -7.15 -0.55 7.45
C ALA A 54 -6.06 -0.08 6.47
N LEU A 55 -5.66 1.19 6.62
CA LEU A 55 -4.62 1.81 5.81
C LEU A 55 -3.43 2.16 6.70
N GLU A 56 -2.23 1.78 6.25
CA GLU A 56 -0.97 2.11 6.90
C GLU A 56 0.00 2.70 5.87
N HIS A 57 1.04 3.37 6.35
CA HIS A 57 2.11 3.94 5.53
C HIS A 57 1.63 4.69 4.27
N VAL A 58 0.55 5.49 4.41
CA VAL A 58 0.07 6.35 3.34
C VAL A 58 1.08 7.45 3.10
N LEU A 59 1.64 7.49 1.90
CA LEU A 59 2.65 8.49 1.55
C LEU A 59 2.64 8.78 0.04
N ASN A 60 3.22 9.92 -0.32
CA ASN A 60 3.57 10.21 -1.70
C ASN A 60 5.09 10.43 -1.84
N TYR A 61 5.67 9.96 -2.94
CA TYR A 61 7.09 10.11 -3.22
C TYR A 61 7.33 10.47 -4.70
N PRO A 62 8.20 11.45 -4.96
CA PRO A 62 8.87 12.35 -4.03
C PRO A 62 7.89 13.29 -3.32
N ASN A 63 8.23 13.71 -2.10
CA ASN A 63 7.57 14.77 -1.34
C ASN A 63 8.65 15.50 -0.51
N PRO A 64 8.98 16.76 -0.80
CA PRO A 64 8.39 17.64 -1.83
C PRO A 64 8.67 17.20 -3.28
N PHE A 65 7.83 17.66 -4.21
CA PHE A 65 8.00 17.39 -5.64
C PHE A 65 7.89 18.65 -6.50
N THR A 66 8.35 18.57 -7.76
CA THR A 66 8.31 19.67 -8.73
C THR A 66 7.41 19.38 -9.92
N THR A 67 7.48 18.19 -10.49
CA THR A 67 6.79 17.83 -11.74
C THR A 67 5.79 16.72 -11.57
N TYR A 68 6.10 15.70 -10.78
CA TYR A 68 5.24 14.57 -10.53
C TYR A 68 5.52 13.97 -9.15
N THR A 69 4.55 13.25 -8.63
CA THR A 69 4.66 12.41 -7.45
C THR A 69 3.88 11.12 -7.64
N LYS A 70 4.11 10.13 -6.82
CA LYS A 70 3.39 8.85 -6.84
C LYS A 70 2.88 8.56 -5.44
N PHE A 71 1.61 8.26 -5.34
CA PHE A 71 0.98 7.85 -4.10
C PHE A 71 1.11 6.34 -3.91
N MET A 72 1.30 5.93 -2.69
CA MET A 72 1.34 4.52 -2.28
C MET A 72 0.86 4.38 -0.84
N PHE A 73 0.33 3.22 -0.51
CA PHE A 73 -0.18 2.89 0.82
C PHE A 73 -0.07 1.39 1.08
N GLU A 74 -0.15 1.01 2.34
CA GLU A 74 -0.30 -0.37 2.76
C GLU A 74 -1.72 -0.59 3.30
N HIS A 75 -2.23 -1.83 3.16
CA HIS A 75 -3.58 -2.21 3.52
C HIS A 75 -3.64 -3.66 3.99
N ASN A 76 -4.72 -4.04 4.68
CA ASN A 76 -4.92 -5.37 5.24
C ASN A 76 -5.80 -6.31 4.38
N LYS A 77 -6.09 -5.94 3.12
CA LYS A 77 -6.90 -6.73 2.18
C LYS A 77 -6.05 -7.21 0.99
N PRO A 78 -5.18 -8.23 1.18
CA PRO A 78 -4.34 -8.74 0.10
C PRO A 78 -5.16 -9.46 -0.96
N CYS A 79 -4.68 -9.43 -2.21
CA CYS A 79 -5.29 -10.12 -3.35
C CYS A 79 -6.70 -9.65 -3.72
N GLU A 80 -7.13 -8.49 -3.25
CA GLU A 80 -8.38 -7.86 -3.65
C GLU A 80 -8.12 -6.70 -4.64
N THR A 81 -9.14 -6.40 -5.44
CA THR A 81 -9.17 -5.16 -6.22
C THR A 81 -9.76 -4.07 -5.36
N LEU A 82 -9.03 -2.98 -5.18
CA LEU A 82 -9.42 -1.85 -4.37
C LEU A 82 -9.76 -0.64 -5.24
N ASP A 83 -10.88 -0.01 -4.93
CA ASP A 83 -11.24 1.30 -5.46
C ASP A 83 -10.52 2.38 -4.66
N VAL A 84 -9.72 3.18 -5.34
CA VAL A 84 -8.91 4.23 -4.73
C VAL A 84 -9.31 5.59 -5.27
N SER A 85 -9.67 6.51 -4.37
CA SER A 85 -9.93 7.91 -4.68
C SER A 85 -8.97 8.80 -3.89
N ILE A 86 -8.21 9.62 -4.60
CA ILE A 86 -7.28 10.60 -4.00
C ILE A 86 -7.79 12.00 -4.33
N GLN A 87 -8.19 12.72 -3.31
CA GLN A 87 -8.65 14.09 -3.42
C GLN A 87 -7.59 15.05 -2.86
N ILE A 88 -7.15 16.01 -3.65
CA ILE A 88 -6.11 16.97 -3.29
C ILE A 88 -6.75 18.33 -3.04
N PHE A 89 -6.43 18.92 -1.89
CA PHE A 89 -7.02 20.17 -1.44
C PHE A 89 -5.94 21.20 -1.14
N THR A 90 -6.28 22.47 -1.35
CA THR A 90 -5.52 23.56 -0.73
C THR A 90 -5.67 23.51 0.78
N VAL A 91 -4.81 24.22 1.52
CA VAL A 91 -4.93 24.34 2.99
C VAL A 91 -6.23 25.06 3.42
N SER A 92 -6.87 25.81 2.52
CA SER A 92 -8.20 26.42 2.75
C SER A 92 -9.38 25.48 2.49
N GLY A 93 -9.11 24.20 2.11
CA GLY A 93 -10.14 23.19 1.87
C GLY A 93 -10.73 23.19 0.46
N ARG A 94 -10.22 24.01 -0.48
CA ARG A 94 -10.67 23.98 -1.87
C ARG A 94 -10.10 22.73 -2.58
N LEU A 95 -10.98 21.94 -3.18
CA LEU A 95 -10.59 20.79 -4.03
C LEU A 95 -9.83 21.30 -5.26
N VAL A 96 -8.73 20.65 -5.56
CA VAL A 96 -7.82 20.95 -6.68
C VAL A 96 -7.86 19.84 -7.72
N LYS A 97 -7.78 18.58 -7.26
CA LYS A 97 -7.74 17.40 -8.11
C LYS A 97 -8.39 16.20 -7.46
N THR A 98 -9.10 15.42 -8.27
CA THR A 98 -9.53 14.06 -7.91
C THR A 98 -8.87 13.06 -8.86
N LEU A 99 -8.20 12.06 -8.28
CA LEU A 99 -7.65 10.91 -9.00
C LEU A 99 -8.43 9.68 -8.59
N GLU A 100 -8.90 8.90 -9.55
CA GLU A 100 -9.56 7.63 -9.32
C GLU A 100 -8.76 6.52 -9.98
N SER A 101 -8.59 5.41 -9.29
CA SER A 101 -7.83 4.27 -9.77
C SER A 101 -8.38 2.97 -9.18
N LEU A 102 -8.42 1.94 -10.01
CA LEU A 102 -8.62 0.55 -9.60
C LEU A 102 -7.26 -0.09 -9.42
N VAL A 103 -6.94 -0.46 -8.20
CA VAL A 103 -5.63 -1.05 -7.86
C VAL A 103 -5.81 -2.53 -7.59
N LYS A 104 -5.12 -3.37 -8.37
CA LYS A 104 -4.99 -4.80 -8.08
C LYS A 104 -3.81 -5.00 -7.14
N CYS A 105 -4.09 -5.56 -5.99
CA CYS A 105 -3.06 -5.75 -4.97
C CYS A 105 -2.58 -7.19 -4.96
N GLU A 106 -1.31 -7.42 -5.27
CA GLU A 106 -0.65 -8.72 -5.14
C GLU A 106 -0.05 -8.96 -3.74
N GLY A 107 -0.43 -8.17 -2.75
CA GLY A 107 0.08 -8.23 -1.38
C GLY A 107 -0.58 -7.18 -0.52
N PHE A 108 0.14 -6.67 0.45
CA PHE A 108 -0.35 -5.66 1.41
C PHE A 108 0.01 -4.23 1.01
N ARG A 109 0.67 -4.02 -0.12
CA ARG A 109 1.06 -2.70 -0.63
C ARG A 109 0.41 -2.43 -1.97
N SER A 110 -0.09 -1.21 -2.12
CA SER A 110 -0.68 -0.73 -3.37
C SER A 110 0.35 -0.59 -4.49
N GLU A 111 -0.10 -0.69 -5.74
CA GLU A 111 0.63 -0.13 -6.87
C GLU A 111 0.75 1.39 -6.74
N GLN A 112 1.72 1.95 -7.46
CA GLN A 112 1.99 3.38 -7.45
C GLN A 112 0.98 4.13 -8.33
N ILE A 113 0.25 5.08 -7.75
CA ILE A 113 -0.68 5.97 -8.46
C ILE A 113 0.04 7.27 -8.76
N ALA A 114 0.34 7.52 -10.03
CA ALA A 114 1.09 8.70 -10.46
C ALA A 114 0.18 9.93 -10.59
N TRP A 115 0.72 11.11 -10.25
CA TRP A 115 0.11 12.41 -10.48
C TRP A 115 1.15 13.41 -10.97
N ASP A 116 0.79 14.14 -12.00
CA ASP A 116 1.63 15.09 -12.74
C ASP A 116 1.60 16.53 -12.17
N GLY A 117 0.88 16.76 -11.08
CA GLY A 117 0.75 18.08 -10.47
C GLY A 117 -0.17 19.04 -11.25
N LEU A 118 -1.08 18.51 -12.09
CA LEU A 118 -2.10 19.30 -12.76
C LEU A 118 -3.42 19.23 -11.99
N ASP A 119 -4.18 20.30 -12.01
CA ASP A 119 -5.54 20.32 -11.47
C ASP A 119 -6.56 19.64 -12.41
N ASP A 120 -7.85 19.69 -12.08
CA ASP A 120 -8.90 19.08 -12.91
C ASP A 120 -9.12 19.80 -14.25
N PHE A 121 -8.61 21.02 -14.40
CA PHE A 121 -8.68 21.80 -15.63
C PHE A 121 -7.44 21.62 -16.53
N GLY A 122 -6.42 20.92 -16.04
CA GLY A 122 -5.16 20.70 -16.75
C GLY A 122 -4.13 21.80 -16.48
N ASP A 123 -4.39 22.70 -15.57
CA ASP A 123 -3.47 23.75 -15.19
C ASP A 123 -2.52 23.28 -14.09
N ARG A 124 -1.26 23.73 -14.16
CA ARG A 124 -0.27 23.38 -13.13
C ARG A 124 -0.57 24.12 -11.83
N ILE A 125 -0.63 23.33 -10.74
CA ILE A 125 -0.86 23.91 -9.42
C ILE A 125 0.34 24.72 -8.94
N GLY A 126 0.09 25.75 -8.16
CA GLY A 126 1.12 26.63 -7.60
C GLY A 126 1.99 25.92 -6.55
N ARG A 127 3.18 26.49 -6.32
CA ARG A 127 4.01 26.07 -5.18
C ARG A 127 3.27 26.28 -3.87
N GLY A 128 3.43 25.33 -2.96
CA GLY A 128 2.79 25.45 -1.65
C GLY A 128 2.58 24.12 -0.96
N VAL A 129 1.88 24.21 0.16
CA VAL A 129 1.45 23.03 0.94
C VAL A 129 0.02 22.72 0.58
N TYR A 130 -0.24 21.45 0.36
CA TYR A 130 -1.55 20.88 0.05
C TYR A 130 -1.82 19.73 1.03
N VAL A 131 -3.08 19.36 1.14
CA VAL A 131 -3.51 18.18 1.88
C VAL A 131 -4.20 17.24 0.89
N TYR A 132 -3.91 15.97 0.97
CA TYR A 132 -4.67 15.00 0.20
C TYR A 132 -5.39 14.01 1.12
N ARG A 133 -6.57 13.60 0.70
CA ARG A 133 -7.34 12.52 1.29
C ARG A 133 -7.22 11.32 0.38
N LEU A 134 -6.68 10.23 0.90
CA LEU A 134 -6.74 8.93 0.27
C LEU A 134 -7.93 8.18 0.86
N LYS A 135 -8.91 7.83 0.02
CA LYS A 135 -10.02 6.95 0.36
C LYS A 135 -9.89 5.66 -0.42
N VAL A 136 -9.98 4.54 0.26
CA VAL A 136 -9.92 3.20 -0.34
C VAL A 136 -11.17 2.43 0.04
N SER A 137 -11.77 1.75 -0.92
CA SER A 137 -12.94 0.91 -0.73
C SER A 137 -12.65 -0.49 -1.28
N ALA A 138 -13.01 -1.51 -0.52
CA ALA A 138 -12.89 -2.91 -0.91
C ALA A 138 -14.22 -3.43 -1.48
N GLN A 139 -14.17 -4.56 -2.19
CA GLN A 139 -15.36 -5.16 -2.82
C GLN A 139 -16.42 -5.63 -1.82
N ASP A 140 -16.03 -5.89 -0.59
CA ASP A 140 -16.93 -6.26 0.51
C ASP A 140 -17.70 -5.07 1.11
N GLY A 141 -17.51 -3.86 0.55
CA GLY A 141 -18.13 -2.62 1.00
C GLY A 141 -17.42 -1.95 2.18
N THR A 142 -16.37 -2.53 2.71
CA THR A 142 -15.54 -1.86 3.73
C THR A 142 -14.70 -0.76 3.09
N TRP A 143 -14.47 0.31 3.82
CA TRP A 143 -13.66 1.43 3.35
C TRP A 143 -12.84 2.04 4.50
N ALA A 144 -11.78 2.72 4.13
CA ALA A 144 -10.96 3.52 5.03
C ALA A 144 -10.44 4.75 4.32
N ASP A 145 -10.14 5.81 5.09
CA ASP A 145 -9.49 6.99 4.55
C ASP A 145 -8.39 7.52 5.48
N LYS A 146 -7.47 8.24 4.87
CA LYS A 146 -6.41 8.97 5.58
C LYS A 146 -6.11 10.29 4.88
N TYR A 147 -5.72 11.28 5.69
CA TYR A 147 -5.26 12.58 5.23
C TYR A 147 -3.75 12.70 5.45
N GLU A 148 -3.07 13.18 4.43
CA GLU A 148 -1.64 13.42 4.48
C GLU A 148 -1.28 14.75 3.79
N LYS A 149 -0.09 15.25 4.08
CA LYS A 149 0.42 16.49 3.53
C LYS A 149 1.34 16.25 2.35
N LEU A 150 1.19 17.04 1.30
CA LEU A 150 2.12 17.10 0.19
C LEU A 150 2.62 18.53 -0.04
N VAL A 151 3.82 18.65 -0.58
CA VAL A 151 4.48 19.92 -0.81
C VAL A 151 4.93 20.03 -2.26
N VAL A 152 4.54 21.10 -2.92
CA VAL A 152 4.92 21.45 -4.29
C VAL A 152 5.95 22.55 -4.26
N LEU A 153 7.08 22.36 -4.92
CA LEU A 153 8.19 23.32 -4.94
C LEU A 153 8.17 24.27 -6.15
N LYS A 154 7.49 23.91 -7.22
CA LYS A 154 7.49 24.73 -8.44
C LYS A 154 6.16 24.67 -9.19
#